data_fc152fd010ab42f9b685a0f0cd1af6cc
#
_entry.id   fc152fd010ab42f9b685a0f0cd1af6cc
#
_cell.length_a   1.000
_cell.length_b   1.000
_cell.length_c   1.000
_cell.angle_alpha   90.00
_cell.angle_beta   90.00
_cell.angle_gamma   90.00
#
_symmetry.space_group_name_H-M   'P 1'
#
loop_
_entity.id
_entity.type
_entity.pdbx_description
1 polymer ?
#
loop_
_entity_poly.entity_id
_entity_poly.type
_entity_poly.pdbx_seq_one_letter_code
_entity_poly.pdbx_strand_id
1 'polypeptide(L)'
;QTSMELNKYSKVLTQDETQPAAQAMLYGIGLTEEDLKKPQVGVCSMGYDGNTCNMHLNDLAKIVKQGVWDADMVGLIFNTIGISDGISNGTDGMRYSLVSRDLIADSIESVCGGFYYDGLIALPGCDKNMPGSIMAMGRLNRPSIMVYGGTIDAGHYKGEELNIISAFEALGQKIAGNVSEADFKGIVQHSCPGAGACGGMYTANTMA
;
A
#
# COMPACT_ATOMS: atom_id res chain seq x y z
N GLN A 1 12.95 -36.06 3.81
CA GLN A 1 12.18 -34.80 3.62
C GLN A 1 12.99 -33.95 2.69
N THR A 2 12.55 -33.77 1.45
CA THR A 2 13.13 -32.77 0.54
C THR A 2 12.82 -31.41 1.14
N SER A 3 13.86 -30.68 1.56
CA SER A 3 13.72 -29.28 2.00
C SER A 3 13.09 -28.49 0.87
N MET A 4 12.02 -27.76 1.17
CA MET A 4 11.38 -26.89 0.18
C MET A 4 12.35 -25.79 -0.21
N GLU A 5 12.65 -25.66 -1.50
CA GLU A 5 13.52 -24.60 -2.02
C GLU A 5 12.75 -23.27 -2.01
N LEU A 6 13.08 -22.38 -1.07
CA LEU A 6 12.37 -21.13 -0.85
C LEU A 6 12.81 -20.01 -1.82
N ASN A 7 14.05 -20.04 -2.29
CA ASN A 7 14.61 -19.08 -3.26
C ASN A 7 14.44 -19.54 -4.73
N LYS A 8 13.31 -20.14 -5.02
CA LYS A 8 12.99 -20.78 -6.30
C LYS A 8 13.16 -19.85 -7.49
N TYR A 9 12.79 -18.58 -7.34
CA TYR A 9 12.86 -17.58 -8.42
C TYR A 9 14.13 -16.75 -8.34
N SER A 10 14.47 -16.20 -7.18
CA SER A 10 15.58 -15.26 -7.02
C SER A 10 16.94 -15.86 -7.35
N LYS A 11 17.12 -17.17 -7.21
CA LYS A 11 18.37 -17.86 -7.54
C LYS A 11 18.84 -17.65 -9.00
N VAL A 12 17.92 -17.35 -9.92
CA VAL A 12 18.24 -17.01 -11.31
C VAL A 12 19.19 -15.82 -11.39
N LEU A 13 19.00 -14.83 -10.51
CA LEU A 13 19.87 -13.64 -10.44
C LEU A 13 21.01 -13.80 -9.43
N THR A 14 20.74 -14.46 -8.30
CA THR A 14 21.64 -14.45 -7.14
C THR A 14 22.70 -15.54 -7.17
N GLN A 15 22.45 -16.64 -7.89
CA GLN A 15 23.32 -17.84 -7.85
C GLN A 15 23.77 -18.33 -9.22
N ASP A 16 23.25 -17.79 -10.30
CA ASP A 16 23.69 -18.13 -11.66
C ASP A 16 24.98 -17.37 -11.99
N GLU A 17 26.07 -18.08 -12.27
CA GLU A 17 27.36 -17.50 -12.62
C GLU A 17 27.33 -16.66 -13.91
N THR A 18 26.30 -16.82 -14.72
CA THR A 18 26.10 -16.01 -15.94
C THR A 18 25.46 -14.64 -15.66
N GLN A 19 25.12 -14.34 -14.39
CA GLN A 19 24.49 -13.11 -13.93
C GLN A 19 25.38 -12.24 -13.01
N PRO A 20 26.68 -11.98 -13.36
CA PRO A 20 27.58 -11.25 -12.48
C PRO A 20 27.17 -9.79 -12.28
N ALA A 21 26.52 -9.17 -13.25
CA ALA A 21 26.03 -7.79 -13.14
C ALA A 21 24.90 -7.67 -12.12
N ALA A 22 23.95 -8.62 -12.08
CA ALA A 22 22.91 -8.65 -11.08
C ALA A 22 23.48 -8.80 -9.67
N GLN A 23 24.41 -9.73 -9.50
CA GLN A 23 25.08 -9.96 -8.22
C GLN A 23 25.89 -8.73 -7.76
N ALA A 24 26.61 -8.07 -8.68
CA ALA A 24 27.36 -6.85 -8.36
C ALA A 24 26.43 -5.74 -7.84
N MET A 25 25.26 -5.56 -8.44
CA MET A 25 24.28 -4.58 -7.96
C MET A 25 23.68 -4.96 -6.61
N LEU A 26 23.44 -6.25 -6.37
CA LEU A 26 22.93 -6.73 -5.09
C LEU A 26 23.97 -6.58 -3.97
N TYR A 27 25.25 -6.83 -4.22
CA TYR A 27 26.34 -6.47 -3.29
C TYR A 27 26.39 -4.95 -3.05
N GLY A 28 26.15 -4.15 -4.08
CA GLY A 28 26.15 -2.69 -4.02
C GLY A 28 25.07 -2.11 -3.09
N ILE A 29 23.96 -2.80 -2.89
CA ILE A 29 22.93 -2.42 -1.90
C ILE A 29 23.20 -2.99 -0.49
N GLY A 30 24.33 -3.66 -0.28
CA GLY A 30 24.80 -4.14 1.01
C GLY A 30 24.47 -5.60 1.33
N LEU A 31 23.99 -6.39 0.34
CA LEU A 31 23.79 -7.83 0.56
C LEU A 31 25.14 -8.56 0.64
N THR A 32 25.19 -9.58 1.47
CA THR A 32 26.34 -10.48 1.59
C THR A 32 26.19 -11.72 0.71
N GLU A 33 27.25 -12.51 0.58
CA GLU A 33 27.19 -13.80 -0.12
C GLU A 33 26.16 -14.75 0.50
N GLU A 34 26.02 -14.73 1.83
CA GLU A 34 25.01 -15.53 2.51
C GLU A 34 23.59 -15.03 2.24
N ASP A 35 23.39 -13.71 2.12
CA ASP A 35 22.09 -13.15 1.79
C ASP A 35 21.63 -13.51 0.37
N LEU A 36 22.57 -13.65 -0.57
CA LEU A 36 22.25 -14.09 -1.93
C LEU A 36 21.70 -15.52 -2.00
N LYS A 37 21.88 -16.32 -0.97
CA LYS A 37 21.35 -17.69 -0.87
C LYS A 37 19.94 -17.74 -0.30
N LYS A 38 19.48 -16.64 0.31
CA LYS A 38 18.17 -16.53 0.94
C LYS A 38 17.07 -16.17 -0.06
N PRO A 39 15.82 -16.53 0.22
CA PRO A 39 14.70 -16.07 -0.58
C PRO A 39 14.55 -14.53 -0.49
N GLN A 40 14.20 -13.91 -1.59
CA GLN A 40 13.96 -12.47 -1.67
C GLN A 40 12.46 -12.18 -1.66
N VAL A 41 12.04 -11.30 -0.77
CA VAL A 41 10.64 -10.89 -0.62
C VAL A 41 10.51 -9.41 -0.93
N GLY A 42 9.70 -9.08 -1.93
CA GLY A 42 9.33 -7.71 -2.21
C GLY A 42 8.35 -7.20 -1.16
N VAL A 43 8.68 -6.08 -0.54
CA VAL A 43 7.79 -5.36 0.38
C VAL A 43 7.27 -4.13 -0.36
N CYS A 44 6.06 -4.23 -0.92
CA CYS A 44 5.47 -3.16 -1.70
C CYS A 44 4.70 -2.20 -0.80
N SER A 45 5.24 -1.01 -0.59
CA SER A 45 4.56 0.08 0.11
C SER A 45 3.80 0.96 -0.86
N MET A 46 2.60 1.37 -0.47
CA MET A 46 1.81 2.40 -1.15
C MET A 46 1.85 3.72 -0.39
N GLY A 47 2.93 3.94 0.38
CA GLY A 47 3.14 5.12 1.21
C GLY A 47 3.51 6.36 0.41
N TYR A 48 2.85 7.48 0.71
CA TYR A 48 3.17 8.84 0.29
C TYR A 48 2.41 9.85 1.17
N ASP A 49 2.85 11.12 1.18
CA ASP A 49 2.39 12.11 2.17
C ASP A 49 0.99 12.69 1.88
N GLY A 50 0.57 12.74 0.63
CA GLY A 50 -0.59 13.50 0.19
C GLY A 50 -1.96 12.87 0.48
N ASN A 51 -2.04 11.78 1.25
CA ASN A 51 -3.27 11.07 1.54
C ASN A 51 -3.23 10.41 2.92
N THR A 52 -4.25 10.63 3.75
CA THR A 52 -4.36 9.99 5.06
C THR A 52 -4.31 8.47 4.99
N CYS A 53 -4.87 7.87 3.94
CA CYS A 53 -4.85 6.41 3.75
C CYS A 53 -3.44 5.84 3.60
N ASN A 54 -2.47 6.64 3.15
CA ASN A 54 -1.16 6.18 2.71
C ASN A 54 0.01 6.75 3.54
N MET A 55 -0.18 7.85 4.27
CA MET A 55 0.90 8.63 4.89
C MET A 55 1.78 7.83 5.86
N HIS A 56 1.26 6.77 6.47
CA HIS A 56 1.96 5.94 7.45
C HIS A 56 2.54 4.64 6.87
N LEU A 57 2.23 4.29 5.62
CA LEU A 57 2.55 2.96 5.08
C LEU A 57 4.06 2.75 4.89
N ASN A 58 4.83 3.80 4.61
CA ASN A 58 6.29 3.66 4.51
C ASN A 58 6.93 3.29 5.86
N ASP A 59 6.38 3.73 6.98
CA ASP A 59 6.88 3.34 8.30
C ASP A 59 6.49 1.90 8.63
N LEU A 60 5.27 1.49 8.30
CA LEU A 60 4.86 0.07 8.39
C LEU A 60 5.75 -0.83 7.51
N ALA A 61 6.09 -0.37 6.30
CA ALA A 61 6.96 -1.14 5.40
C ALA A 61 8.35 -1.42 6.00
N LYS A 62 8.91 -0.47 6.75
CA LYS A 62 10.19 -0.68 7.45
C LYS A 62 10.08 -1.80 8.50
N ILE A 63 8.98 -1.82 9.25
CA ILE A 63 8.71 -2.87 10.26
C ILE A 63 8.52 -4.22 9.58
N VAL A 64 7.73 -4.27 8.50
CA VAL A 64 7.52 -5.50 7.73
C VAL A 64 8.83 -6.01 7.13
N LYS A 65 9.64 -5.12 6.55
CA LYS A 65 10.98 -5.47 6.06
C LYS A 65 11.82 -6.10 7.15
N GLN A 66 11.83 -5.53 8.36
CA GLN A 66 12.57 -6.11 9.50
C GLN A 66 12.04 -7.52 9.83
N GLY A 67 10.72 -7.71 9.86
CA GLY A 67 10.14 -9.04 10.08
C GLY A 67 10.55 -10.09 9.03
N VAL A 68 10.72 -9.67 7.76
CA VAL A 68 11.25 -10.55 6.71
C VAL A 68 12.69 -10.96 7.01
N TRP A 69 13.54 -10.02 7.44
CA TRP A 69 14.92 -10.29 7.84
C TRP A 69 15.00 -11.19 9.09
N ASP A 70 14.13 -10.98 10.07
CA ASP A 70 14.05 -11.80 11.29
C ASP A 70 13.62 -13.25 10.98
N ALA A 71 12.94 -13.45 9.85
CA ALA A 71 12.58 -14.77 9.33
C ALA A 71 13.64 -15.40 8.41
N ASP A 72 14.89 -14.89 8.44
CA ASP A 72 16.03 -15.32 7.63
C ASP A 72 15.78 -15.24 6.12
N MET A 73 15.09 -14.21 5.68
CA MET A 73 14.83 -13.88 4.28
C MET A 73 15.30 -12.44 3.98
N VAL A 74 15.45 -12.09 2.72
CA VAL A 74 15.86 -10.75 2.30
C VAL A 74 14.62 -9.92 1.95
N GLY A 75 14.30 -8.93 2.78
CA GLY A 75 13.20 -7.99 2.54
C GLY A 75 13.68 -6.76 1.77
N LEU A 76 13.06 -6.45 0.65
CA LEU A 76 13.38 -5.33 -0.23
C LEU A 76 12.15 -4.46 -0.46
N ILE A 77 12.18 -3.21 0.03
CA ILE A 77 11.08 -2.26 -0.12
C ILE A 77 11.10 -1.65 -1.51
N PHE A 78 9.93 -1.58 -2.12
CA PHE A 78 9.65 -0.72 -3.27
C PHE A 78 8.28 -0.08 -3.13
N ASN A 79 8.01 0.97 -3.91
CA ASN A 79 6.75 1.70 -3.82
C ASN A 79 5.97 1.61 -5.13
N THR A 80 4.64 1.67 -5.01
CA THR A 80 3.73 1.93 -6.11
C THR A 80 2.80 3.07 -5.77
N ILE A 81 2.00 3.49 -6.74
CA ILE A 81 1.13 4.66 -6.65
C ILE A 81 -0.19 4.36 -5.93
N GLY A 82 -0.96 5.40 -5.70
CA GLY A 82 -2.36 5.34 -5.29
C GLY A 82 -3.06 6.66 -5.56
N ILE A 83 -4.36 6.59 -5.86
CA ILE A 83 -5.23 7.75 -5.97
C ILE A 83 -6.28 7.66 -4.89
N SER A 84 -6.49 8.75 -4.16
CA SER A 84 -7.54 8.82 -3.15
C SER A 84 -8.88 9.17 -3.78
N ASP A 85 -9.81 8.25 -3.70
CA ASP A 85 -11.20 8.50 -4.11
C ASP A 85 -11.83 9.61 -3.26
N GLY A 86 -11.50 9.67 -1.97
CA GLY A 86 -11.99 10.73 -1.08
C GLY A 86 -11.49 12.14 -1.44
N ILE A 87 -10.26 12.26 -1.91
CA ILE A 87 -9.69 13.55 -2.34
C ILE A 87 -10.16 13.93 -3.74
N SER A 88 -10.26 12.96 -4.65
CA SER A 88 -10.56 13.19 -6.07
C SER A 88 -12.05 13.27 -6.38
N ASN A 89 -12.90 12.77 -5.47
CA ASN A 89 -14.35 12.68 -5.70
C ASN A 89 -14.98 14.02 -6.06
N GLY A 90 -15.85 14.00 -7.07
CA GLY A 90 -16.51 15.20 -7.57
C GLY A 90 -15.66 16.09 -8.47
N THR A 91 -14.44 15.69 -8.83
CA THR A 91 -13.53 16.41 -9.73
C THR A 91 -13.13 15.56 -10.93
N ASP A 92 -12.49 16.16 -11.94
CA ASP A 92 -11.89 15.45 -13.07
C ASP A 92 -10.77 14.50 -12.64
N GLY A 93 -10.16 14.71 -11.47
CA GLY A 93 -9.15 13.82 -10.88
C GLY A 93 -9.67 12.41 -10.64
N MET A 94 -10.99 12.24 -10.47
CA MET A 94 -11.60 10.92 -10.30
C MET A 94 -11.43 9.99 -11.51
N ARG A 95 -11.16 10.53 -12.70
CA ARG A 95 -10.86 9.73 -13.91
C ARG A 95 -9.59 8.91 -13.78
N TYR A 96 -8.68 9.31 -12.90
CA TYR A 96 -7.44 8.57 -12.62
C TYR A 96 -7.62 7.47 -11.59
N SER A 97 -8.71 7.46 -10.82
CA SER A 97 -8.93 6.49 -9.75
C SER A 97 -8.98 5.06 -10.29
N LEU A 98 -9.92 4.74 -11.18
CA LEU A 98 -10.10 3.36 -11.65
C LEU A 98 -8.88 2.83 -12.41
N VAL A 99 -8.29 3.63 -13.29
CA VAL A 99 -7.10 3.21 -14.06
C VAL A 99 -5.88 2.98 -13.17
N SER A 100 -5.80 3.64 -12.02
CA SER A 100 -4.69 3.44 -11.07
C SER A 100 -4.63 2.01 -10.55
N ARG A 101 -5.75 1.31 -10.44
CA ARG A 101 -5.81 -0.10 -10.06
C ARG A 101 -4.93 -0.98 -10.96
N ASP A 102 -5.06 -0.81 -12.27
CA ASP A 102 -4.30 -1.59 -13.25
C ASP A 102 -2.82 -1.18 -13.23
N LEU A 103 -2.52 0.11 -13.12
CA LEU A 103 -1.14 0.60 -12.99
C LEU A 103 -0.46 0.08 -11.72
N ILE A 104 -1.17 0.00 -10.61
CA ILE A 104 -0.67 -0.61 -9.37
C ILE A 104 -0.32 -2.07 -9.60
N ALA A 105 -1.25 -2.84 -10.19
CA ALA A 105 -1.02 -4.25 -10.50
C ALA A 105 0.16 -4.44 -11.45
N ASP A 106 0.24 -3.66 -12.53
CA ASP A 106 1.32 -3.71 -13.51
C ASP A 106 2.68 -3.35 -12.90
N SER A 107 2.73 -2.34 -12.03
CA SER A 107 3.98 -1.93 -11.38
C SER A 107 4.51 -2.99 -10.41
N ILE A 108 3.63 -3.60 -9.61
CA ILE A 108 4.00 -4.67 -8.68
C ILE A 108 4.49 -5.90 -9.45
N GLU A 109 3.75 -6.31 -10.48
CA GLU A 109 4.11 -7.44 -11.34
C GLU A 109 5.46 -7.19 -12.02
N SER A 110 5.68 -5.98 -12.54
CA SER A 110 6.92 -5.60 -13.21
C SER A 110 8.14 -5.68 -12.29
N VAL A 111 8.03 -5.16 -11.06
CA VAL A 111 9.14 -5.22 -10.10
C VAL A 111 9.38 -6.65 -9.64
N CYS A 112 8.34 -7.35 -9.17
CA CYS A 112 8.50 -8.72 -8.65
C CYS A 112 8.88 -9.72 -9.73
N GLY A 113 8.39 -9.55 -10.96
CA GLY A 113 8.76 -10.36 -12.11
C GLY A 113 10.17 -10.08 -12.58
N GLY A 114 10.51 -8.79 -12.79
CA GLY A 114 11.81 -8.36 -13.29
C GLY A 114 12.98 -8.66 -12.36
N PHE A 115 12.75 -8.59 -11.03
CA PHE A 115 13.75 -8.90 -10.01
C PHE A 115 13.64 -10.31 -9.44
N TYR A 116 12.76 -11.13 -9.96
CA TYR A 116 12.59 -12.53 -9.57
C TYR A 116 12.33 -12.71 -8.06
N TYR A 117 11.56 -11.82 -7.41
CA TYR A 117 11.22 -11.98 -6.00
C TYR A 117 10.44 -13.26 -5.77
N ASP A 118 10.81 -14.01 -4.73
CA ASP A 118 10.20 -15.30 -4.37
C ASP A 118 8.83 -15.14 -3.72
N GLY A 119 8.59 -13.99 -3.09
CA GLY A 119 7.34 -13.66 -2.45
C GLY A 119 7.06 -12.16 -2.45
N LEU A 120 5.84 -11.79 -2.09
CA LEU A 120 5.36 -10.43 -2.02
C LEU A 120 4.61 -10.16 -0.73
N ILE A 121 4.94 -9.08 -0.05
CA ILE A 121 4.11 -8.49 0.99
C ILE A 121 3.68 -7.11 0.51
N ALA A 122 2.38 -6.90 0.29
CA ALA A 122 1.83 -5.62 -0.13
C ALA A 122 1.18 -4.90 1.04
N LEU A 123 1.43 -3.59 1.16
CA LEU A 123 0.87 -2.72 2.18
C LEU A 123 -0.04 -1.67 1.53
N PRO A 124 -1.28 -2.03 1.18
CA PRO A 124 -2.25 -1.10 0.67
C PRO A 124 -2.96 -0.33 1.79
N GLY A 125 -3.45 0.86 1.48
CA GLY A 125 -4.20 1.67 2.44
C GLY A 125 -5.40 2.38 1.82
N CYS A 126 -5.45 2.53 0.51
CA CYS A 126 -6.47 3.31 -0.18
C CYS A 126 -7.30 2.46 -1.15
N ASP A 127 -8.34 3.07 -1.70
CA ASP A 127 -9.42 2.41 -2.45
C ASP A 127 -8.92 1.46 -3.55
N LYS A 128 -8.11 1.96 -4.48
CA LYS A 128 -7.61 1.15 -5.61
C LYS A 128 -6.32 0.37 -5.28
N ASN A 129 -5.67 0.68 -4.14
CA ASN A 129 -4.52 -0.09 -3.68
C ASN A 129 -4.89 -1.55 -3.37
N MET A 130 -6.05 -1.77 -2.74
CA MET A 130 -6.50 -3.09 -2.34
C MET A 130 -6.70 -4.02 -3.55
N PRO A 131 -7.61 -3.71 -4.49
CA PRO A 131 -7.82 -4.57 -5.65
C PRO A 131 -6.58 -4.65 -6.55
N GLY A 132 -5.80 -3.58 -6.72
CA GLY A 132 -4.55 -3.60 -7.49
C GLY A 132 -3.53 -4.59 -6.93
N SER A 133 -3.40 -4.66 -5.60
CA SER A 133 -2.54 -5.65 -4.92
C SER A 133 -2.99 -7.08 -5.19
N ILE A 134 -4.28 -7.36 -5.05
CA ILE A 134 -4.82 -8.72 -5.28
C ILE A 134 -4.66 -9.12 -6.75
N MET A 135 -4.88 -8.22 -7.69
CA MET A 135 -4.65 -8.46 -9.11
C MET A 135 -3.19 -8.85 -9.38
N ALA A 136 -2.23 -8.11 -8.80
CA ALA A 136 -0.81 -8.44 -8.92
C ALA A 136 -0.46 -9.80 -8.31
N MET A 137 -0.99 -10.10 -7.13
CA MET A 137 -0.81 -11.40 -6.48
C MET A 137 -1.31 -12.55 -7.34
N GLY A 138 -2.50 -12.40 -7.93
CA GLY A 138 -3.07 -13.39 -8.84
C GLY A 138 -2.23 -13.60 -10.10
N ARG A 139 -1.70 -12.52 -10.69
CA ARG A 139 -0.84 -12.59 -11.89
C ARG A 139 0.53 -13.21 -11.59
N LEU A 140 1.15 -12.85 -10.48
CA LEU A 140 2.45 -13.37 -10.08
C LEU A 140 2.39 -14.84 -9.68
N ASN A 141 1.28 -15.27 -9.08
CA ASN A 141 1.09 -16.63 -8.57
C ASN A 141 2.29 -17.10 -7.70
N ARG A 142 2.73 -16.24 -6.80
CA ARG A 142 3.82 -16.49 -5.82
C ARG A 142 3.28 -16.34 -4.41
N PRO A 143 3.93 -16.92 -3.39
CA PRO A 143 3.56 -16.66 -2.00
C PRO A 143 3.40 -15.18 -1.73
N SER A 144 2.22 -14.77 -1.24
CA SER A 144 1.93 -13.36 -1.07
C SER A 144 1.05 -13.11 0.14
N ILE A 145 1.28 -11.98 0.81
CA ILE A 145 0.48 -11.50 1.94
C ILE A 145 0.09 -10.05 1.69
N MET A 146 -1.15 -9.71 1.96
CA MET A 146 -1.62 -8.33 1.99
C MET A 146 -1.77 -7.89 3.44
N VAL A 147 -1.10 -6.81 3.82
CA VAL A 147 -1.18 -6.18 5.13
C VAL A 147 -1.90 -4.86 4.99
N TYR A 148 -3.16 -4.82 5.38
CA TYR A 148 -3.97 -3.61 5.31
C TYR A 148 -3.46 -2.55 6.27
N GLY A 149 -3.36 -1.30 5.80
CA GLY A 149 -2.83 -0.18 6.59
C GLY A 149 -3.73 0.30 7.73
N GLY A 150 -4.88 -0.30 7.92
CA GLY A 150 -5.84 0.05 8.97
C GLY A 150 -6.80 1.17 8.60
N THR A 151 -7.91 1.23 9.32
CA THR A 151 -8.94 2.27 9.17
C THR A 151 -8.55 3.49 10.02
N ILE A 152 -8.84 4.68 9.51
CA ILE A 152 -8.67 5.95 10.23
C ILE A 152 -9.53 5.99 11.50
N ASP A 153 -9.05 6.66 12.52
CA ASP A 153 -9.85 6.93 13.73
C ASP A 153 -11.07 7.82 13.41
N ALA A 154 -12.10 7.74 14.25
CA ALA A 154 -13.23 8.65 14.16
C ALA A 154 -12.79 10.10 14.44
N GLY A 155 -13.28 11.02 13.64
CA GLY A 155 -13.19 12.44 13.94
C GLY A 155 -14.23 12.84 15.00
N HIS A 156 -14.04 14.01 15.62
CA HIS A 156 -14.99 14.50 16.62
C HIS A 156 -15.20 16.01 16.50
N TYR A 157 -16.46 16.42 16.53
CA TYR A 157 -16.82 17.83 16.58
C TYR A 157 -18.08 18.03 17.43
N LYS A 158 -18.02 18.89 18.44
CA LYS A 158 -19.13 19.20 19.38
C LYS A 158 -19.81 17.96 20.00
N GLY A 159 -19.04 16.90 20.25
CA GLY A 159 -19.54 15.68 20.89
C GLY A 159 -20.06 14.62 19.90
N GLU A 160 -20.10 14.92 18.60
CA GLU A 160 -20.50 13.98 17.57
C GLU A 160 -19.27 13.31 16.94
N GLU A 161 -19.37 12.02 16.64
CA GLU A 161 -18.37 11.28 15.87
C GLU A 161 -18.51 11.58 14.39
N LEU A 162 -17.39 11.76 13.72
CA LEU A 162 -17.31 12.13 12.31
C LEU A 162 -16.45 11.15 11.51
N ASN A 163 -16.72 11.12 10.21
CA ASN A 163 -15.86 10.51 9.20
C ASN A 163 -15.93 11.33 7.89
N ILE A 164 -15.31 10.85 6.84
CA ILE A 164 -15.31 11.57 5.55
C ILE A 164 -16.73 11.82 4.99
N ILE A 165 -17.67 10.93 5.26
CA ILE A 165 -19.07 11.10 4.82
C ILE A 165 -19.71 12.28 5.52
N SER A 166 -19.39 12.51 6.80
CA SER A 166 -19.89 13.65 7.55
C SER A 166 -19.53 14.99 6.90
N ALA A 167 -18.36 15.08 6.23
CA ALA A 167 -17.98 16.27 5.47
C ALA A 167 -18.89 16.51 4.24
N PHE A 168 -19.26 15.44 3.53
CA PHE A 168 -20.21 15.54 2.41
C PHE A 168 -21.62 15.88 2.90
N GLU A 169 -22.08 15.26 3.96
CA GLU A 169 -23.39 15.55 4.58
C GLU A 169 -23.46 16.99 5.06
N ALA A 170 -22.39 17.50 5.69
CA ALA A 170 -22.31 18.88 6.14
C ALA A 170 -22.44 19.89 4.98
N LEU A 171 -21.92 19.56 3.79
CA LEU A 171 -22.13 20.40 2.59
C LEU A 171 -23.62 20.45 2.21
N GLY A 172 -24.31 19.30 2.21
CA GLY A 172 -25.75 19.24 1.95
C GLY A 172 -26.55 20.06 2.97
N GLN A 173 -26.21 19.92 4.27
CA GLN A 173 -26.85 20.70 5.32
C GLN A 173 -26.59 22.20 5.21
N LYS A 174 -25.38 22.60 4.80
CA LYS A 174 -25.03 24.00 4.53
C LYS A 174 -25.85 24.57 3.40
N ILE A 175 -25.99 23.84 2.27
CA ILE A 175 -26.83 24.27 1.13
C ILE A 175 -28.30 24.42 1.54
N ALA A 176 -28.79 23.53 2.41
CA ALA A 176 -30.14 23.59 2.96
C ALA A 176 -30.34 24.69 4.02
N GLY A 177 -29.27 25.38 4.45
CA GLY A 177 -29.35 26.42 5.47
C GLY A 177 -29.46 25.91 6.91
N ASN A 178 -29.19 24.62 7.15
CA ASN A 178 -29.35 23.97 8.45
C ASN A 178 -28.08 24.01 9.33
N VAL A 179 -26.94 24.37 8.76
CA VAL A 179 -25.63 24.41 9.44
C VAL A 179 -24.96 25.77 9.20
N SER A 180 -24.39 26.35 10.25
CA SER A 180 -23.65 27.59 10.18
C SER A 180 -22.32 27.40 9.41
N GLU A 181 -21.77 28.50 8.86
CA GLU A 181 -20.45 28.49 8.21
C GLU A 181 -19.33 27.99 9.16
N ALA A 182 -19.42 28.37 10.45
CA ALA A 182 -18.46 27.96 11.46
C ALA A 182 -18.56 26.45 11.76
N ASP A 183 -19.76 25.93 11.86
CA ASP A 183 -19.97 24.50 12.11
C ASP A 183 -19.60 23.66 10.88
N PHE A 184 -19.92 24.13 9.66
CA PHE A 184 -19.46 23.47 8.43
C PHE A 184 -17.94 23.32 8.40
N LYS A 185 -17.21 24.42 8.65
CA LYS A 185 -15.75 24.38 8.73
C LYS A 185 -15.24 23.47 9.83
N GLY A 186 -15.85 23.50 11.01
CA GLY A 186 -15.50 22.63 12.13
C GLY A 186 -15.66 21.16 11.80
N ILE A 187 -16.78 20.76 11.18
CA ILE A 187 -17.02 19.39 10.74
C ILE A 187 -15.95 18.95 9.72
N VAL A 188 -15.72 19.75 8.67
CA VAL A 188 -14.73 19.42 7.62
C VAL A 188 -13.34 19.25 8.20
N GLN A 189 -12.92 20.15 9.09
CA GLN A 189 -11.57 20.11 9.68
C GLN A 189 -11.32 18.92 10.59
N HIS A 190 -12.38 18.35 11.18
CA HIS A 190 -12.27 17.27 12.17
C HIS A 190 -12.75 15.91 11.66
N SER A 191 -13.19 15.79 10.42
CA SER A 191 -13.71 14.53 9.86
C SER A 191 -12.63 13.47 9.59
N CYS A 192 -11.37 13.87 9.40
CA CYS A 192 -10.26 12.96 9.09
C CYS A 192 -9.06 13.30 10.00
N PRO A 193 -8.98 12.73 11.22
CA PRO A 193 -8.05 13.21 12.24
C PRO A 193 -6.60 12.76 12.08
N GLY A 194 -6.29 11.84 11.16
CA GLY A 194 -4.93 11.30 11.05
C GLY A 194 -4.75 10.23 9.99
N ALA A 195 -3.82 9.31 10.25
CA ALA A 195 -3.48 8.23 9.34
C ALA A 195 -4.53 7.10 9.36
N GLY A 196 -4.71 6.47 8.22
CA GLY A 196 -5.60 5.33 8.02
C GLY A 196 -6.55 5.49 6.84
N ALA A 197 -7.09 4.37 6.36
CA ALA A 197 -8.08 4.39 5.29
C ALA A 197 -9.35 5.11 5.75
N CYS A 198 -9.92 5.94 4.88
CA CYS A 198 -11.10 6.74 5.20
C CYS A 198 -12.24 5.90 5.79
N GLY A 199 -12.91 6.40 6.83
CA GLY A 199 -14.00 5.72 7.54
C GLY A 199 -15.33 5.66 6.77
N GLY A 200 -15.34 5.99 5.48
CA GLY A 200 -16.54 5.99 4.65
C GLY A 200 -16.98 4.61 4.15
N MET A 201 -16.29 3.55 4.56
CA MET A 201 -16.55 2.15 4.12
C MET A 201 -16.54 1.96 2.60
N TYR A 202 -15.60 2.63 1.92
CA TYR A 202 -15.34 2.40 0.50
C TYR A 202 -14.57 1.09 0.29
N THR A 203 -13.88 0.94 -0.85
CA THR A 203 -13.26 -0.35 -1.22
C THR A 203 -12.21 -0.80 -0.21
N ALA A 204 -11.37 0.09 0.30
CA ALA A 204 -10.31 -0.29 1.23
C ALA A 204 -10.84 -0.96 2.50
N ASN A 205 -11.79 -0.33 3.16
CA ASN A 205 -12.41 -0.86 4.38
C ASN A 205 -13.26 -2.11 4.11
N THR A 206 -13.91 -2.18 2.94
CA THR A 206 -14.80 -3.30 2.59
C THR A 206 -14.02 -4.56 2.21
N MET A 207 -12.81 -4.41 1.65
CA MET A 207 -11.94 -5.53 1.25
C MET A 207 -11.00 -6.01 2.38
N ALA A 208 -10.94 -5.32 3.50
CA ALA A 208 -10.05 -5.62 4.63
C ALA A 208 -10.49 -6.82 5.46
#